data_2c714727af1e46c24807427a98b4eff5
#
_entry.id   2c714727af1e46c24807427a98b4eff5
#
_cell.length_a   1.000
_cell.length_b   1.000
_cell.length_c   1.000
_cell.angle_alpha   90.00
_cell.angle_beta   90.00
_cell.angle_gamma   90.00
#
_symmetry.space_group_name_H-M   'P 1'
#
loop_
_entity.id
_entity.type
_entity.pdbx_description
1 polymer ?
#
loop_
_entity_poly.entity_id
_entity_poly.type
_entity_poly.pdbx_seq_one_letter_code
_entity_poly.pdbx_strand_id
1 'polypeptide(L)'
;MSVFKFHQALALADYMGKQQQSLNFELTIKKEDLKPDTYSPLRDSFPQGGFNIDIADLLKYTLQQSDNNACDILFQYQGGVDTVNQYIHSLGVTDCAIVCTENDMHQDESLCYQNWTTPLAAARLLEIFRKEALFPQEYKDFIYQ
;
A
#
# COMPACT_ATOMS: atom_id res chain seq x y z
N MET A 1 3.45 9.86 7.70
CA MET A 1 3.35 8.40 7.72
C MET A 1 3.22 7.77 6.35
N SER A 2 3.41 8.56 5.28
CA SER A 2 3.30 8.06 3.89
C SER A 2 4.43 7.12 3.48
N VAL A 3 5.52 7.07 4.23
CA VAL A 3 6.64 6.18 3.94
C VAL A 3 6.21 4.70 3.87
N PHE A 4 5.21 4.32 4.66
CA PHE A 4 4.74 2.93 4.69
C PHE A 4 3.95 2.53 3.44
N LYS A 5 3.54 3.50 2.63
CA LYS A 5 2.89 3.22 1.34
C LYS A 5 3.87 2.57 0.36
N PHE A 6 5.16 2.92 0.45
CA PHE A 6 6.19 2.23 -0.32
C PHE A 6 6.31 0.76 0.10
N HIS A 7 6.34 0.49 1.42
CA HIS A 7 6.38 -0.88 1.94
C HIS A 7 5.18 -1.68 1.44
N GLN A 8 4.01 -1.07 1.49
CA GLN A 8 2.78 -1.67 0.99
C GLN A 8 2.87 -2.01 -0.49
N ALA A 9 3.42 -1.10 -1.30
CA ALA A 9 3.53 -1.31 -2.75
C ALA A 9 4.43 -2.50 -3.07
N LEU A 10 5.52 -2.67 -2.33
CA LEU A 10 6.41 -3.82 -2.52
C LEU A 10 5.70 -5.14 -2.18
N ALA A 11 5.00 -5.17 -1.06
CA ALA A 11 4.24 -6.36 -0.66
C ALA A 11 3.12 -6.66 -1.66
N LEU A 12 2.50 -5.62 -2.21
CA LEU A 12 1.46 -5.79 -3.22
C LEU A 12 2.01 -6.45 -4.49
N ALA A 13 3.19 -6.02 -4.93
CA ALA A 13 3.83 -6.61 -6.10
C ALA A 13 4.09 -8.10 -5.90
N ASP A 14 4.58 -8.49 -4.72
CA ASP A 14 4.78 -9.89 -4.38
C ASP A 14 3.45 -10.67 -4.36
N TYR A 15 2.43 -10.10 -3.73
CA TYR A 15 1.12 -10.73 -3.63
C TYR A 15 0.52 -10.97 -5.02
N MET A 16 0.56 -9.96 -5.89
CA MET A 16 0.01 -10.08 -7.24
C MET A 16 0.80 -11.06 -8.09
N GLY A 17 2.12 -11.10 -7.92
CA GLY A 17 2.96 -12.08 -8.61
C GLY A 17 2.57 -13.50 -8.23
N LYS A 18 2.35 -13.76 -6.95
CA LYS A 18 1.92 -15.08 -6.47
C LYS A 18 0.52 -15.46 -6.94
N GLN A 19 -0.37 -14.48 -7.09
CA GLN A 19 -1.73 -14.70 -7.58
C GLN A 19 -1.80 -14.71 -9.10
N GLN A 20 -0.69 -14.44 -9.79
CA GLN A 20 -0.62 -14.34 -11.25
C GLN A 20 -1.61 -13.28 -11.79
N GLN A 21 -1.77 -12.18 -11.06
CA GLN A 21 -2.62 -11.06 -11.46
C GLN A 21 -1.78 -9.93 -12.05
N SER A 22 -2.36 -9.22 -13.03
CA SER A 22 -1.70 -8.06 -13.62
C SER A 22 -2.18 -6.77 -12.94
N LEU A 23 -1.47 -5.67 -13.21
CA LEU A 23 -1.86 -4.34 -12.72
C LEU A 23 -3.21 -3.90 -13.27
N ASN A 24 -3.70 -4.54 -14.33
CA ASN A 24 -5.01 -4.22 -14.92
C ASN A 24 -6.17 -4.93 -14.22
N PHE A 25 -5.88 -5.76 -13.21
CA PHE A 25 -6.94 -6.40 -12.43
C PHE A 25 -7.77 -5.33 -11.72
N GLU A 26 -9.10 -5.44 -11.84
CA GLU A 26 -10.01 -4.42 -11.32
C GLU A 26 -10.67 -4.85 -10.02
N LEU A 27 -10.81 -3.88 -9.11
CA LEU A 27 -11.58 -4.02 -7.88
C LEU A 27 -12.83 -3.16 -7.96
N THR A 28 -13.91 -3.65 -7.38
CA THR A 28 -15.15 -2.87 -7.23
C THR A 28 -15.08 -2.06 -5.95
N ILE A 29 -15.25 -0.76 -6.07
CA ILE A 29 -15.18 0.17 -4.93
C ILE A 29 -16.60 0.54 -4.54
N LYS A 30 -16.92 0.35 -3.25
CA LYS A 30 -18.21 0.72 -2.68
C LYS A 30 -18.07 2.03 -1.94
N LYS A 31 -19.21 2.70 -1.73
CA LYS A 31 -19.21 3.98 -1.00
C LYS A 31 -18.61 3.83 0.40
N GLU A 32 -18.91 2.73 1.10
CA GLU A 32 -18.38 2.49 2.44
C GLU A 32 -16.86 2.30 2.48
N ASP A 33 -16.21 2.01 1.33
CA ASP A 33 -14.76 1.93 1.24
C ASP A 33 -14.11 3.31 1.20
N LEU A 34 -14.91 4.35 0.95
CA LEU A 34 -14.44 5.72 0.82
C LEU A 34 -14.77 6.49 2.08
N LYS A 35 -13.87 6.42 3.08
CA LYS A 35 -14.08 7.07 4.38
C LYS A 35 -14.15 8.58 4.21
N PRO A 36 -15.09 9.27 4.90
CA PRO A 36 -15.33 10.70 4.62
C PRO A 36 -14.33 11.66 5.25
N ASP A 37 -13.67 11.27 6.34
CA ASP A 37 -12.92 12.20 7.17
C ASP A 37 -11.41 12.07 7.00
N THR A 38 -10.94 11.52 5.89
CA THR A 38 -9.52 11.36 5.61
C THR A 38 -9.17 12.00 4.26
N TYR A 39 -7.88 12.27 4.03
CA TYR A 39 -7.42 12.82 2.75
C TYR A 39 -7.56 11.75 1.66
N SER A 40 -8.40 12.03 0.68
CA SER A 40 -8.63 11.06 -0.40
C SER A 40 -9.11 11.75 -1.69
N PRO A 41 -8.19 12.05 -2.62
CA PRO A 41 -8.59 12.49 -3.96
C PRO A 41 -9.48 11.49 -4.69
N LEU A 42 -9.29 10.18 -4.42
CA LEU A 42 -10.14 9.14 -4.99
C LEU A 42 -11.61 9.34 -4.60
N ARG A 43 -11.87 9.55 -3.31
CA ARG A 43 -13.22 9.84 -2.84
C ARG A 43 -13.76 11.13 -3.46
N ASP A 44 -12.93 12.15 -3.53
CA ASP A 44 -13.34 13.45 -4.05
C ASP A 44 -13.74 13.36 -5.52
N SER A 45 -13.10 12.47 -6.29
CA SER A 45 -13.44 12.24 -7.70
C SER A 45 -14.68 11.35 -7.88
N PHE A 46 -14.93 10.42 -6.95
CA PHE A 46 -16.01 9.44 -7.05
C PHE A 46 -16.75 9.31 -5.72
N PRO A 47 -17.41 10.37 -5.24
CA PRO A 47 -17.95 10.40 -3.87
C PRO A 47 -19.05 9.38 -3.59
N GLN A 48 -19.71 8.87 -4.62
CA GLN A 48 -20.79 7.90 -4.46
C GLN A 48 -20.34 6.44 -4.49
N GLY A 49 -19.08 6.18 -4.85
CA GLY A 49 -18.61 4.81 -5.02
C GLY A 49 -19.28 4.11 -6.20
N GLY A 50 -19.37 2.79 -6.14
CA GLY A 50 -20.07 2.02 -7.15
C GLY A 50 -19.38 1.98 -8.50
N PHE A 51 -18.04 1.94 -8.51
CA PHE A 51 -17.24 1.90 -9.73
C PHE A 51 -16.16 0.85 -9.63
N ASN A 52 -15.62 0.46 -10.79
CA ASN A 52 -14.46 -0.43 -10.85
C ASN A 52 -13.21 0.38 -11.15
N ILE A 53 -12.10 -0.01 -10.52
CA ILE A 53 -10.80 0.65 -10.73
C ILE A 53 -9.72 -0.42 -10.71
N ASP A 54 -8.71 -0.29 -11.57
CA ASP A 54 -7.64 -1.27 -11.61
C ASP A 54 -6.58 -0.98 -10.53
N ILE A 55 -5.75 -2.00 -10.28
CA ILE A 55 -4.70 -1.92 -9.27
C ILE A 55 -3.70 -0.81 -9.62
N ALA A 56 -3.39 -0.63 -10.91
CA ALA A 56 -2.47 0.41 -11.34
C ALA A 56 -2.94 1.79 -10.89
N ASP A 57 -4.23 2.11 -11.09
CA ASP A 57 -4.78 3.40 -10.71
C ASP A 57 -4.86 3.56 -9.19
N LEU A 58 -5.20 2.50 -8.46
CA LEU A 58 -5.17 2.54 -6.99
C LEU A 58 -3.76 2.81 -6.47
N LEU A 59 -2.74 2.20 -7.06
CA LEU A 59 -1.36 2.47 -6.71
C LEU A 59 -0.96 3.91 -7.00
N LYS A 60 -1.41 4.46 -8.13
CA LYS A 60 -1.13 5.87 -8.45
C LYS A 60 -1.73 6.79 -7.40
N TYR A 61 -2.99 6.56 -7.01
CA TYR A 61 -3.60 7.35 -5.94
C TYR A 61 -2.80 7.22 -4.64
N THR A 62 -2.40 6.01 -4.30
CA THR A 62 -1.68 5.74 -3.06
C THR A 62 -0.29 6.39 -3.04
N LEU A 63 0.50 6.19 -4.09
CA LEU A 63 1.90 6.60 -4.11
C LEU A 63 2.09 8.04 -4.56
N GLN A 64 1.36 8.49 -5.58
CA GLN A 64 1.56 9.82 -6.16
C GLN A 64 0.75 10.88 -5.46
N GLN A 65 -0.43 10.55 -4.96
CA GLN A 65 -1.32 11.51 -4.31
C GLN A 65 -1.48 11.26 -2.81
N SER A 66 -0.83 10.24 -2.28
CA SER A 66 -0.89 9.88 -0.86
C SER A 66 -2.32 9.63 -0.37
N ASP A 67 -3.15 9.00 -1.20
CA ASP A 67 -4.56 8.76 -0.93
C ASP A 67 -4.73 7.70 0.17
N ASN A 68 -5.37 8.06 1.26
CA ASN A 68 -5.53 7.17 2.40
C ASN A 68 -6.58 6.08 2.16
N ASN A 69 -7.65 6.38 1.44
CA ASN A 69 -8.66 5.36 1.12
C ASN A 69 -8.12 4.33 0.14
N ALA A 70 -7.41 4.77 -0.90
CA ALA A 70 -6.79 3.85 -1.84
C ALA A 70 -5.79 2.92 -1.13
N CYS A 71 -5.01 3.48 -0.21
CA CYS A 71 -4.06 2.71 0.59
C CYS A 71 -4.77 1.61 1.38
N ASP A 72 -5.84 1.93 2.09
CA ASP A 72 -6.56 0.97 2.92
C ASP A 72 -7.31 -0.08 2.10
N ILE A 73 -7.83 0.31 0.93
CA ILE A 73 -8.45 -0.65 0.01
C ILE A 73 -7.41 -1.68 -0.44
N LEU A 74 -6.20 -1.24 -0.76
CA LEU A 74 -5.12 -2.15 -1.14
C LEU A 74 -4.67 -3.03 0.02
N PHE A 75 -4.61 -2.51 1.25
CA PHE A 75 -4.32 -3.35 2.41
C PHE A 75 -5.33 -4.49 2.54
N GLN A 76 -6.60 -4.18 2.41
CA GLN A 76 -7.64 -5.20 2.50
C GLN A 76 -7.50 -6.24 1.39
N TYR A 77 -7.21 -5.80 0.17
CA TYR A 77 -6.99 -6.70 -0.96
C TYR A 77 -5.81 -7.64 -0.73
N GLN A 78 -4.74 -7.14 -0.09
CA GLN A 78 -3.52 -7.89 0.17
C GLN A 78 -3.61 -8.86 1.36
N GLY A 79 -4.71 -8.86 2.09
CA GLY A 79 -4.88 -9.71 3.26
C GLY A 79 -4.62 -8.99 4.59
N GLY A 80 -4.50 -7.68 4.58
CA GLY A 80 -4.35 -6.86 5.78
C GLY A 80 -2.93 -6.42 6.05
N VAL A 81 -2.77 -5.57 7.08
CA VAL A 81 -1.47 -5.00 7.45
C VAL A 81 -0.49 -6.07 7.94
N ASP A 82 -0.98 -7.12 8.60
CA ASP A 82 -0.12 -8.20 9.10
C ASP A 82 0.61 -8.91 7.97
N THR A 83 -0.08 -9.15 6.86
CA THR A 83 0.52 -9.80 5.68
C THR A 83 1.65 -8.95 5.11
N VAL A 84 1.44 -7.62 5.03
CA VAL A 84 2.46 -6.69 4.56
C VAL A 84 3.66 -6.68 5.51
N ASN A 85 3.40 -6.61 6.81
CA ASN A 85 4.45 -6.59 7.83
C ASN A 85 5.30 -7.87 7.76
N GLN A 86 4.65 -9.03 7.66
CA GLN A 86 5.35 -10.30 7.58
C GLN A 86 6.21 -10.39 6.32
N TYR A 87 5.70 -9.89 5.20
CA TYR A 87 6.46 -9.88 3.95
C TYR A 87 7.74 -9.06 4.08
N ILE A 88 7.64 -7.85 4.63
CA ILE A 88 8.80 -6.97 4.80
C ILE A 88 9.83 -7.63 5.71
N HIS A 89 9.38 -8.22 6.82
CA HIS A 89 10.28 -8.93 7.73
C HIS A 89 10.95 -10.14 7.05
N SER A 90 10.25 -10.80 6.14
CA SER A 90 10.80 -11.95 5.41
C SER A 90 11.96 -11.58 4.48
N LEU A 91 12.07 -10.30 4.11
CA LEU A 91 13.19 -9.79 3.32
C LEU A 91 14.43 -9.51 4.16
N GLY A 92 14.36 -9.76 5.48
CA GLY A 92 15.45 -9.47 6.40
C GLY A 92 15.43 -8.04 6.94
N VAL A 93 14.37 -7.28 6.66
CA VAL A 93 14.20 -5.91 7.15
C VAL A 93 13.27 -5.99 8.36
N THR A 94 13.85 -6.04 9.56
CA THR A 94 13.11 -6.29 10.80
C THR A 94 13.00 -5.08 11.71
N ASP A 95 13.77 -4.01 11.48
CA ASP A 95 13.72 -2.79 12.28
C ASP A 95 12.61 -1.86 11.80
N CYS A 96 11.41 -2.41 11.64
CA CYS A 96 10.21 -1.67 11.25
C CYS A 96 8.98 -2.51 11.63
N ALA A 97 7.84 -1.83 11.72
CA ALA A 97 6.57 -2.50 11.98
C ALA A 97 5.45 -1.76 11.25
N ILE A 98 4.55 -2.53 10.63
CA ILE A 98 3.34 -2.01 9.99
C ILE A 98 2.18 -2.77 10.63
N VAL A 99 1.44 -2.11 11.53
CA VAL A 99 0.40 -2.75 12.33
C VAL A 99 -0.95 -2.05 12.24
N CYS A 100 -1.01 -0.85 11.65
CA CYS A 100 -2.24 -0.06 11.58
C CYS A 100 -2.49 0.41 10.16
N THR A 101 -3.77 0.44 9.76
CA THR A 101 -4.20 1.07 8.51
C THR A 101 -4.25 2.58 8.67
N GLU A 102 -4.43 3.31 7.57
CA GLU A 102 -4.63 4.75 7.62
C GLU A 102 -5.91 5.10 8.39
N ASN A 103 -6.97 4.31 8.22
CA ASN A 103 -8.22 4.52 8.96
C ASN A 103 -8.03 4.30 10.46
N ASP A 104 -7.26 3.28 10.86
CA ASP A 104 -6.94 3.06 12.27
C ASP A 104 -6.27 4.28 12.88
N MET A 105 -5.27 4.85 12.19
CA MET A 105 -4.55 6.02 12.67
C MET A 105 -5.43 7.27 12.69
N HIS A 106 -6.38 7.37 11.77
CA HIS A 106 -7.33 8.47 11.74
C HIS A 106 -8.29 8.41 12.93
N GLN A 107 -8.74 7.20 13.29
CA GLN A 107 -9.65 7.01 14.43
C GLN A 107 -8.95 7.25 15.77
N ASP A 108 -7.66 6.96 15.86
CA ASP A 108 -6.87 7.13 17.08
C ASP A 108 -5.45 7.55 16.69
N GLU A 109 -5.15 8.83 16.85
CA GLU A 109 -3.85 9.41 16.47
C GLU A 109 -2.67 8.77 17.19
N SER A 110 -2.89 8.21 18.40
CA SER A 110 -1.80 7.54 19.13
C SER A 110 -1.27 6.32 18.39
N LEU A 111 -2.08 5.71 17.52
CA LEU A 111 -1.68 4.54 16.75
C LEU A 111 -0.64 4.87 15.67
N CYS A 112 -0.45 6.14 15.32
CA CYS A 112 0.54 6.50 14.30
C CYS A 112 1.96 6.14 14.72
N TYR A 113 2.22 5.99 16.02
CA TYR A 113 3.52 5.60 16.53
C TYR A 113 3.74 4.09 16.50
N GLN A 114 2.72 3.30 16.24
CA GLN A 114 2.84 1.85 16.15
C GLN A 114 3.35 1.38 14.79
N ASN A 115 3.19 2.21 13.76
CA ASN A 115 3.88 1.99 12.49
C ASN A 115 5.20 2.76 12.56
N TRP A 116 6.32 2.04 12.44
CA TRP A 116 7.64 2.66 12.58
C TRP A 116 8.67 1.96 11.71
N THR A 117 9.72 2.68 11.38
CA THR A 117 10.90 2.14 10.73
C THR A 117 12.12 2.96 11.15
N THR A 118 13.29 2.32 11.16
CA THR A 118 14.53 3.07 11.31
C THR A 118 14.96 3.60 9.93
N PRO A 119 15.74 4.69 9.86
CA PRO A 119 16.28 5.15 8.59
C PRO A 119 17.12 4.08 7.88
N LEU A 120 17.87 3.30 8.65
CA LEU A 120 18.69 2.22 8.08
C LEU A 120 17.82 1.13 7.48
N ALA A 121 16.75 0.73 8.15
CA ALA A 121 15.83 -0.28 7.63
C ALA A 121 15.15 0.20 6.34
N ALA A 122 14.72 1.46 6.30
CA ALA A 122 14.11 2.03 5.11
C ALA A 122 15.10 2.06 3.94
N ALA A 123 16.34 2.45 4.20
CA ALA A 123 17.39 2.47 3.17
C ALA A 123 17.67 1.07 2.66
N ARG A 124 17.70 0.07 3.55
CA ARG A 124 17.93 -1.32 3.17
C ARG A 124 16.81 -1.85 2.29
N LEU A 125 15.56 -1.50 2.60
CA LEU A 125 14.43 -1.91 1.78
C LEU A 125 14.51 -1.33 0.37
N LEU A 126 14.90 -0.06 0.25
CA LEU A 126 15.12 0.58 -1.06
C LEU A 126 16.22 -0.14 -1.85
N GLU A 127 17.31 -0.54 -1.17
CA GLU A 127 18.40 -1.26 -1.82
C GLU A 127 17.96 -2.62 -2.32
N ILE A 128 17.21 -3.36 -1.52
CA ILE A 128 16.65 -4.66 -1.91
C ILE A 128 15.78 -4.49 -3.14
N PHE A 129 14.91 -3.48 -3.16
CA PHE A 129 14.04 -3.19 -4.30
C PHE A 129 14.86 -2.90 -5.56
N ARG A 130 15.95 -2.14 -5.43
CA ARG A 130 16.78 -1.77 -6.58
C ARG A 130 17.58 -2.93 -7.14
N LYS A 131 18.17 -3.76 -6.26
CA LYS A 131 19.22 -4.70 -6.66
C LYS A 131 18.70 -6.11 -6.89
N GLU A 132 17.68 -6.54 -6.18
CA GLU A 132 17.21 -7.91 -6.24
C GLU A 132 16.04 -8.08 -7.22
N ALA A 133 16.04 -9.20 -7.94
CA ALA A 133 14.98 -9.52 -8.90
C ALA A 133 13.82 -10.25 -8.19
N LEU A 134 13.32 -9.66 -7.10
CA LEU A 134 12.24 -10.25 -6.32
C LEU A 134 10.87 -10.03 -6.93
N PHE A 135 10.75 -9.04 -7.84
CA PHE A 135 9.48 -8.62 -8.39
C PHE A 135 9.50 -8.68 -9.90
N PRO A 136 8.35 -8.92 -10.55
CA PRO A 136 8.26 -8.74 -11.99
C PRO A 136 8.68 -7.33 -12.41
N GLN A 137 9.36 -7.21 -13.53
CA GLN A 137 9.88 -5.93 -13.99
C GLN A 137 8.76 -4.90 -14.22
N GLU A 138 7.59 -5.36 -14.64
CA GLU A 138 6.41 -4.51 -14.82
C GLU A 138 6.09 -3.72 -13.55
N TYR A 139 6.11 -4.38 -12.39
CA TYR A 139 5.79 -3.73 -11.11
C TYR A 139 6.90 -2.79 -10.67
N LYS A 140 8.17 -3.18 -10.88
CA LYS A 140 9.30 -2.32 -10.54
C LYS A 140 9.25 -1.02 -11.34
N ASP A 141 9.02 -1.13 -12.63
CA ASP A 141 8.93 0.04 -13.51
C ASP A 141 7.80 0.96 -13.09
N PHE A 142 6.66 0.39 -12.73
CA PHE A 142 5.51 1.16 -12.29
C PHE A 142 5.78 1.91 -10.98
N ILE A 143 6.41 1.26 -10.02
CA ILE A 143 6.69 1.88 -8.72
C ILE A 143 7.72 3.00 -8.84
N TYR A 144 8.65 2.90 -9.77
CA TYR A 144 9.67 3.93 -10.01
C TYR A 144 9.11 5.21 -10.66
N GLN A 145 7.93 5.17 -11.20
CA GLN A 145 7.33 6.36 -11.84
C GLN A 145 7.09 7.53 -10.89
#